data_172168e345dc01a40b334753f2b54dc9
#
_entry.id   172168e345dc01a40b334753f2b54dc9
#
_cell.length_a   1.000
_cell.length_b   1.000
_cell.length_c   1.000
_cell.angle_alpha   90.00
_cell.angle_beta   90.00
_cell.angle_gamma   90.00
#
_symmetry.space_group_name_H-M   'P 1'
#
loop_
_entity.id
_entity.type
_entity.pdbx_description
1 polymer ?
#
loop_
_entity_poly.entity_id
_entity_poly.type
_entity_poly.pdbx_seq_one_letter_code
_entity_poly.pdbx_strand_id
1 'polypeptide(L)'
;MFVQNSNLKNKKISDIVGNDYRYAKALDSFGVDFYKYSDYQIEDICKIKGFKKESLIGYRISLDESFDLEHDSLKSCPLNLVVEYLKHNHNYFIKNKLPYIKNLIQNLDTSNINYKFSDDLKFIFPSFYEEFTEHILEEETIIFQYINKLFYADHNSQNLSLLFFSMKEISLKNIAEEHLNEDSEMSGIRGLTKNYSLNNIKSLHLKVIFQELKEFDKELEIHSNIENKILFPRALKLQDKISNELRNISFLN
;
A
#
# COMPACT_ATOMS: atom_id res chain seq x y z
N MET A 1 -6.31 -16.05 19.53
CA MET A 1 -5.08 -16.80 19.91
C MET A 1 -4.19 -15.85 20.68
N PHE A 2 -3.99 -16.07 21.98
CA PHE A 2 -3.30 -15.10 22.84
C PHE A 2 -1.85 -14.94 22.39
N VAL A 3 -1.51 -13.73 21.96
CA VAL A 3 -0.12 -13.34 21.64
C VAL A 3 0.70 -13.55 22.90
N GLN A 4 1.64 -14.50 22.86
CA GLN A 4 2.63 -14.67 23.90
C GLN A 4 3.28 -13.30 24.15
N ASN A 5 3.09 -12.78 25.36
CA ASN A 5 3.82 -11.61 25.86
C ASN A 5 5.32 -11.94 25.73
N SER A 6 5.90 -11.57 24.58
CA SER A 6 7.31 -11.82 24.32
C SER A 6 8.09 -11.02 25.37
N ASN A 7 8.66 -11.75 26.33
CA ASN A 7 9.49 -11.11 27.33
C ASN A 7 10.71 -10.50 26.63
N LEU A 8 10.64 -9.21 26.35
CA LEU A 8 11.71 -8.44 25.69
C LEU A 8 12.87 -8.12 26.65
N LYS A 9 12.75 -8.51 27.92
CA LYS A 9 13.74 -8.17 28.96
C LYS A 9 15.13 -8.69 28.60
N ASN A 10 16.10 -7.80 28.62
CA ASN A 10 17.51 -8.06 28.33
C ASN A 10 17.79 -8.61 26.93
N LYS A 11 16.89 -8.37 25.97
CA LYS A 11 17.10 -8.77 24.57
C LYS A 11 17.76 -7.66 23.78
N LYS A 12 18.66 -8.03 22.87
CA LYS A 12 19.22 -7.11 21.88
C LYS A 12 18.17 -6.75 20.84
N ILE A 13 18.29 -5.56 20.25
CA ILE A 13 17.44 -5.10 19.14
C ILE A 13 17.48 -6.10 17.99
N SER A 14 18.67 -6.62 17.63
CA SER A 14 18.82 -7.64 16.58
C SER A 14 18.02 -8.91 16.85
N ASP A 15 17.98 -9.37 18.10
CA ASP A 15 17.22 -10.58 18.48
C ASP A 15 15.70 -10.33 18.41
N ILE A 16 15.26 -9.14 18.84
CA ILE A 16 13.84 -8.75 18.82
C ILE A 16 13.35 -8.68 17.38
N VAL A 17 14.05 -7.94 16.53
CA VAL A 17 13.71 -7.76 15.12
C VAL A 17 13.89 -9.07 14.33
N GLY A 18 14.90 -9.86 14.64
CA GLY A 18 15.12 -11.16 14.01
C GLY A 18 14.03 -12.20 14.28
N ASN A 19 13.39 -12.11 15.45
CA ASN A 19 12.26 -12.98 15.80
C ASN A 19 10.93 -12.48 15.23
N ASP A 20 10.74 -11.15 15.15
CA ASP A 20 9.55 -10.53 14.59
C ASP A 20 9.96 -9.19 13.95
N TYR A 21 10.08 -9.18 12.62
CA TYR A 21 10.54 -8.03 11.84
C TYR A 21 9.64 -6.78 12.00
N ARG A 22 8.37 -6.94 12.41
CA ARG A 22 7.45 -5.82 12.67
C ARG A 22 7.93 -4.91 13.80
N TYR A 23 8.79 -5.42 14.69
CA TYR A 23 9.49 -4.56 15.64
C TYR A 23 10.43 -3.55 14.97
N ALA A 24 10.92 -3.80 13.75
CA ALA A 24 11.69 -2.81 13.00
C ALA A 24 10.84 -1.57 12.70
N LYS A 25 9.61 -1.77 12.20
CA LYS A 25 8.62 -0.71 11.96
C LYS A 25 8.21 -0.01 13.26
N ALA A 26 7.96 -0.80 14.30
CA ALA A 26 7.63 -0.23 15.61
C ALA A 26 8.76 0.65 16.17
N LEU A 27 10.00 0.21 16.08
CA LEU A 27 11.18 0.98 16.51
C LEU A 27 11.33 2.27 15.69
N ASP A 28 11.16 2.21 14.38
CA ASP A 28 11.18 3.38 13.48
C ASP A 28 10.18 4.45 13.92
N SER A 29 8.97 4.06 14.31
CA SER A 29 7.94 4.98 14.82
C SER A 29 8.32 5.69 16.13
N PHE A 30 9.27 5.14 16.88
CA PHE A 30 9.89 5.78 18.06
C PHE A 30 11.23 6.46 17.74
N GLY A 31 11.57 6.67 16.47
CA GLY A 31 12.80 7.29 16.01
C GLY A 31 14.06 6.45 16.26
N VAL A 32 13.90 5.12 16.19
CA VAL A 32 15.00 4.15 16.37
C VAL A 32 15.25 3.39 15.08
N ASP A 33 16.33 3.74 14.41
CA ASP A 33 16.87 2.97 13.29
C ASP A 33 17.48 1.65 13.81
N PHE A 34 16.73 0.59 13.83
CA PHE A 34 17.12 -0.69 14.45
C PHE A 34 18.50 -1.18 14.00
N TYR A 35 18.89 -0.94 12.75
CA TYR A 35 20.19 -1.34 12.19
C TYR A 35 21.38 -0.56 12.75
N LYS A 36 21.16 0.65 13.28
CA LYS A 36 22.20 1.44 13.99
C LYS A 36 22.39 0.98 15.43
N TYR A 37 21.38 0.36 16.02
CA TYR A 37 21.34 -0.03 17.43
C TYR A 37 21.21 -1.55 17.60
N SER A 38 21.58 -2.35 16.61
CA SER A 38 21.38 -3.80 16.55
C SER A 38 21.92 -4.55 17.78
N ASP A 39 23.07 -4.14 18.30
CA ASP A 39 23.74 -4.76 19.43
C ASP A 39 23.33 -4.22 20.80
N TYR A 40 22.53 -3.17 20.84
CA TYR A 40 22.06 -2.58 22.10
C TYR A 40 20.90 -3.38 22.69
N GLN A 41 20.81 -3.38 24.03
CA GLN A 41 19.63 -3.92 24.73
C GLN A 41 18.46 -2.95 24.61
N ILE A 42 17.24 -3.49 24.53
CA ILE A 42 16.03 -2.67 24.37
C ILE A 42 15.83 -1.69 25.52
N GLU A 43 16.19 -2.06 26.74
CA GLU A 43 16.11 -1.20 27.93
C GLU A 43 16.97 0.06 27.80
N ASP A 44 18.16 -0.08 27.21
CA ASP A 44 19.07 1.04 27.04
C ASP A 44 18.53 2.01 25.97
N ILE A 45 17.98 1.47 24.89
CA ILE A 45 17.36 2.30 23.84
C ILE A 45 16.10 2.99 24.36
N CYS A 46 15.27 2.32 25.15
CA CYS A 46 14.12 2.94 25.81
C CYS A 46 14.55 4.16 26.67
N LYS A 47 15.65 4.04 27.41
CA LYS A 47 16.19 5.15 28.23
C LYS A 47 16.74 6.28 27.35
N ILE A 48 17.57 5.94 26.34
CA ILE A 48 18.21 6.91 25.44
C ILE A 48 17.16 7.73 24.69
N LYS A 49 16.10 7.07 24.21
CA LYS A 49 15.06 7.68 23.36
C LYS A 49 13.82 8.16 24.15
N GLY A 50 13.73 7.84 25.43
CA GLY A 50 12.67 8.35 26.31
C GLY A 50 11.29 7.71 26.12
N PHE A 51 11.20 6.47 25.65
CA PHE A 51 9.92 5.77 25.52
C PHE A 51 9.84 4.52 26.43
N LYS A 52 8.61 4.07 26.68
CA LYS A 52 8.35 2.88 27.48
C LYS A 52 8.31 1.64 26.60
N LYS A 53 8.86 0.54 27.08
CA LYS A 53 8.86 -0.76 26.37
C LYS A 53 7.43 -1.23 26.08
N GLU A 54 6.49 -0.98 27.00
CA GLU A 54 5.07 -1.32 26.84
C GLU A 54 4.43 -0.57 25.66
N SER A 55 4.84 0.68 25.42
CA SER A 55 4.38 1.45 24.25
C SER A 55 4.86 0.83 22.93
N LEU A 56 6.12 0.37 22.89
CA LEU A 56 6.66 -0.33 21.72
C LEU A 56 5.89 -1.63 21.44
N ILE A 57 5.62 -2.43 22.49
CA ILE A 57 4.84 -3.67 22.36
C ILE A 57 3.42 -3.37 21.89
N GLY A 58 2.77 -2.36 22.47
CA GLY A 58 1.42 -1.93 22.09
C GLY A 58 1.34 -1.51 20.63
N TYR A 59 2.31 -0.70 20.16
CA TYR A 59 2.35 -0.29 18.76
C TYR A 59 2.61 -1.47 17.81
N ARG A 60 3.51 -2.40 18.18
CA ARG A 60 3.73 -3.62 17.39
C ARG A 60 2.46 -4.46 17.26
N ILE A 61 1.67 -4.57 18.33
CA ILE A 61 0.38 -5.28 18.29
C ILE A 61 -0.61 -4.59 17.36
N SER A 62 -0.69 -3.25 17.40
CA SER A 62 -1.60 -2.49 16.51
C SER A 62 -1.28 -2.66 15.03
N LEU A 63 -0.04 -3.01 14.67
CA LEU A 63 0.32 -3.34 13.28
C LEU A 63 -0.34 -4.64 12.77
N ASP A 64 -0.80 -5.52 13.65
CA ASP A 64 -1.52 -6.75 13.27
C ASP A 64 -3.00 -6.48 12.94
N GLU A 65 -3.58 -5.39 13.46
CA GLU A 65 -5.01 -5.11 13.38
C GLU A 65 -5.40 -4.28 12.14
N SER A 66 -4.44 -3.84 11.34
CA SER A 66 -4.62 -2.70 10.43
C SER A 66 -5.19 -3.00 9.04
N PHE A 67 -5.48 -4.24 8.59
CA PHE A 67 -5.83 -4.47 7.18
C PHE A 67 -6.88 -5.55 6.85
N ASP A 68 -7.69 -6.02 7.79
CA ASP A 68 -8.76 -6.99 7.51
C ASP A 68 -10.16 -6.37 7.53
N LEU A 69 -10.46 -5.43 6.60
CA LEU A 69 -11.83 -5.31 6.14
C LEU A 69 -12.08 -6.47 5.17
N GLU A 70 -12.97 -7.38 5.55
CA GLU A 70 -13.37 -8.48 4.67
C GLU A 70 -13.78 -7.92 3.31
N HIS A 71 -13.12 -8.34 2.23
CA HIS A 71 -13.43 -7.94 0.85
C HIS A 71 -14.92 -8.04 0.52
N ASP A 72 -15.64 -8.97 1.15
CA ASP A 72 -17.06 -9.16 0.94
C ASP A 72 -17.91 -7.99 1.48
N SER A 73 -17.47 -7.29 2.50
CA SER A 73 -18.18 -6.11 3.01
C SER A 73 -18.17 -4.94 2.02
N LEU A 74 -17.07 -4.75 1.27
CA LEU A 74 -16.94 -3.68 0.26
C LEU A 74 -17.85 -3.90 -0.95
N LYS A 75 -18.22 -5.14 -1.27
CA LYS A 75 -19.15 -5.45 -2.37
C LYS A 75 -20.53 -4.83 -2.14
N SER A 76 -20.96 -4.71 -0.89
CA SER A 76 -22.25 -4.14 -0.51
C SER A 76 -22.21 -2.64 -0.19
N CYS A 77 -21.03 -2.06 -0.02
CA CYS A 77 -20.85 -0.63 0.27
C CYS A 77 -21.27 0.25 -0.92
N PRO A 78 -21.77 1.47 -0.70
CA PRO A 78 -21.92 2.49 -1.74
C PRO A 78 -20.59 2.72 -2.49
N LEU A 79 -20.66 2.99 -3.79
CA LEU A 79 -19.48 3.08 -4.66
C LEU A 79 -18.51 4.20 -4.23
N ASN A 80 -19.03 5.32 -3.78
CA ASN A 80 -18.23 6.42 -3.22
C ASN A 80 -17.46 6.02 -1.96
N LEU A 81 -17.99 5.12 -1.12
CA LEU A 81 -17.27 4.62 0.04
C LEU A 81 -16.15 3.66 -0.35
N VAL A 82 -16.32 2.88 -1.43
CA VAL A 82 -15.22 2.07 -1.99
C VAL A 82 -14.10 2.97 -2.47
N VAL A 83 -14.42 4.07 -3.16
CA VAL A 83 -13.42 5.08 -3.58
C VAL A 83 -12.70 5.67 -2.37
N GLU A 84 -13.41 6.07 -1.31
CA GLU A 84 -12.76 6.64 -0.12
C GLU A 84 -11.87 5.62 0.60
N TYR A 85 -12.24 4.34 0.61
CA TYR A 85 -11.40 3.27 1.14
C TYR A 85 -10.08 3.14 0.35
N LEU A 86 -10.15 3.13 -0.99
CA LEU A 86 -8.95 3.06 -1.85
C LEU A 86 -8.05 4.30 -1.66
N LYS A 87 -8.63 5.51 -1.59
CA LYS A 87 -7.87 6.73 -1.27
C LYS A 87 -7.19 6.66 0.10
N HIS A 88 -7.83 6.04 1.09
CA HIS A 88 -7.19 5.83 2.39
C HIS A 88 -5.95 4.93 2.27
N ASN A 89 -6.03 3.86 1.47
CA ASN A 89 -4.90 2.99 1.18
C ASN A 89 -3.79 3.74 0.45
N HIS A 90 -4.10 4.53 -0.57
CA HIS A 90 -3.15 5.39 -1.28
C HIS A 90 -2.39 6.32 -0.32
N ASN A 91 -3.12 7.01 0.54
CA ASN A 91 -2.52 7.90 1.54
C ASN A 91 -1.58 7.15 2.50
N TYR A 92 -1.95 5.94 2.92
CA TYR A 92 -1.09 5.09 3.73
C TYR A 92 0.17 4.66 2.98
N PHE A 93 0.04 4.24 1.72
CA PHE A 93 1.18 3.84 0.89
C PHE A 93 2.18 4.98 0.70
N ILE A 94 1.69 6.16 0.28
CA ILE A 94 2.56 7.30 -0.02
C ILE A 94 3.16 7.93 1.25
N LYS A 95 2.41 8.05 2.33
CA LYS A 95 2.88 8.77 3.52
C LYS A 95 3.57 7.91 4.57
N ASN A 96 3.32 6.59 4.56
CA ASN A 96 3.81 5.70 5.59
C ASN A 96 4.67 4.55 5.03
N LYS A 97 4.13 3.76 4.12
CA LYS A 97 4.77 2.51 3.69
C LYS A 97 6.00 2.77 2.82
N LEU A 98 5.83 3.49 1.73
CA LEU A 98 6.92 3.77 0.77
C LEU A 98 8.06 4.61 1.36
N PRO A 99 7.80 5.70 2.13
CA PRO A 99 8.89 6.43 2.78
C PRO A 99 9.69 5.58 3.75
N TYR A 100 9.03 4.69 4.49
CA TYR A 100 9.71 3.77 5.39
C TYR A 100 10.60 2.77 4.63
N ILE A 101 10.08 2.12 3.59
CA ILE A 101 10.87 1.20 2.74
C ILE A 101 12.04 1.94 2.08
N LYS A 102 11.81 3.16 1.57
CA LYS A 102 12.86 4.01 0.98
C LYS A 102 13.96 4.30 1.98
N ASN A 103 13.60 4.66 3.21
CA ASN A 103 14.58 4.91 4.29
C ASN A 103 15.42 3.66 4.58
N LEU A 104 14.81 2.49 4.69
CA LEU A 104 15.52 1.23 4.89
C LEU A 104 16.51 0.93 3.74
N ILE A 105 16.07 1.07 2.49
CA ILE A 105 16.89 0.79 1.31
C ILE A 105 18.06 1.77 1.21
N GLN A 106 17.83 3.07 1.40
CA GLN A 106 18.87 4.10 1.32
C GLN A 106 19.96 3.92 2.37
N ASN A 107 19.58 3.50 3.57
CA ASN A 107 20.51 3.30 4.69
C ASN A 107 21.10 1.88 4.73
N LEU A 108 20.83 1.03 3.75
CA LEU A 108 21.46 -0.29 3.68
C LEU A 108 22.97 -0.14 3.43
N ASP A 109 23.77 -0.64 4.37
CA ASP A 109 25.22 -0.72 4.18
C ASP A 109 25.56 -1.85 3.19
N THR A 110 26.03 -1.49 2.01
CA THR A 110 26.40 -2.44 0.95
C THR A 110 27.90 -2.80 0.99
N SER A 111 28.71 -2.14 1.78
CA SER A 111 30.18 -2.36 1.83
C SER A 111 30.57 -3.77 2.27
N ASN A 112 29.78 -4.39 3.14
CA ASN A 112 29.98 -5.74 3.64
C ASN A 112 28.99 -6.78 3.07
N ILE A 113 28.16 -6.36 2.10
CA ILE A 113 27.11 -7.19 1.51
C ILE A 113 27.53 -7.54 0.08
N ASN A 114 27.97 -8.76 -0.13
CA ASN A 114 28.39 -9.24 -1.44
C ASN A 114 27.19 -9.64 -2.33
N TYR A 115 26.15 -8.78 -2.37
CA TYR A 115 24.94 -8.98 -3.17
C TYR A 115 24.77 -7.83 -4.17
N LYS A 116 25.07 -8.10 -5.43
CA LYS A 116 24.94 -7.12 -6.53
C LYS A 116 23.57 -6.47 -6.60
N PHE A 117 22.51 -7.21 -6.29
CA PHE A 117 21.14 -6.70 -6.31
C PHE A 117 20.85 -5.61 -5.24
N SER A 118 21.70 -5.46 -4.23
CA SER A 118 21.52 -4.41 -3.20
C SER A 118 21.71 -3.01 -3.80
N ASP A 119 22.66 -2.85 -4.68
CA ASP A 119 22.92 -1.60 -5.39
C ASP A 119 21.84 -1.37 -6.46
N ASP A 120 21.43 -2.43 -7.16
CA ASP A 120 20.32 -2.38 -8.12
C ASP A 120 19.02 -1.95 -7.43
N LEU A 121 18.73 -2.45 -6.22
CA LEU A 121 17.55 -2.07 -5.45
C LEU A 121 17.58 -0.59 -5.04
N LYS A 122 18.75 -0.07 -4.62
CA LYS A 122 18.93 1.36 -4.32
C LYS A 122 18.69 2.26 -5.54
N PHE A 123 19.03 1.75 -6.72
CA PHE A 123 18.86 2.48 -7.96
C PHE A 123 17.43 2.43 -8.50
N ILE A 124 16.78 1.25 -8.45
CA ILE A 124 15.44 1.05 -9.05
C ILE A 124 14.33 1.59 -8.15
N PHE A 125 14.45 1.44 -6.83
CA PHE A 125 13.34 1.77 -5.92
C PHE A 125 12.89 3.24 -5.96
N PRO A 126 13.78 4.26 -6.11
CA PRO A 126 13.35 5.65 -6.30
C PRO A 126 12.46 5.86 -7.52
N SER A 127 12.81 5.28 -8.69
CA SER A 127 12.00 5.40 -9.92
C SER A 127 10.64 4.73 -9.72
N PHE A 128 10.63 3.51 -9.17
CA PHE A 128 9.38 2.84 -8.80
C PHE A 128 8.50 3.72 -7.90
N TYR A 129 9.09 4.36 -6.87
CA TYR A 129 8.33 5.21 -5.95
C TYR A 129 7.71 6.43 -6.66
N GLU A 130 8.44 7.04 -7.59
CA GLU A 130 7.94 8.18 -8.39
C GLU A 130 6.82 7.73 -9.33
N GLU A 131 7.03 6.69 -10.13
CA GLU A 131 6.03 6.12 -11.06
C GLU A 131 4.75 5.70 -10.34
N PHE A 132 4.88 5.01 -9.21
CA PHE A 132 3.73 4.61 -8.40
C PHE A 132 2.97 5.81 -7.80
N THR A 133 3.68 6.87 -7.41
CA THR A 133 3.04 8.10 -6.92
C THR A 133 2.27 8.82 -8.03
N GLU A 134 2.81 8.85 -9.25
CA GLU A 134 2.13 9.43 -10.41
C GLU A 134 0.87 8.62 -10.78
N HIS A 135 0.97 7.30 -10.78
CA HIS A 135 -0.16 6.39 -11.01
C HIS A 135 -1.31 6.65 -10.01
N ILE A 136 -1.02 6.68 -8.72
CA ILE A 136 -2.01 7.01 -7.69
C ILE A 136 -2.63 8.40 -7.91
N LEU A 137 -1.83 9.39 -8.29
CA LEU A 137 -2.33 10.74 -8.55
C LEU A 137 -3.30 10.76 -9.73
N GLU A 138 -3.01 10.02 -10.80
CA GLU A 138 -3.89 9.87 -11.95
C GLU A 138 -5.22 9.20 -11.57
N GLU A 139 -5.18 8.11 -10.81
CA GLU A 139 -6.37 7.44 -10.31
C GLU A 139 -7.24 8.39 -9.49
N GLU A 140 -6.66 9.10 -8.53
CA GLU A 140 -7.42 10.00 -7.65
C GLU A 140 -7.99 11.22 -8.36
N THR A 141 -7.25 11.78 -9.32
CA THR A 141 -7.65 13.05 -9.99
C THR A 141 -8.53 12.84 -11.20
N ILE A 142 -8.44 11.69 -11.86
CA ILE A 142 -9.21 11.40 -13.08
C ILE A 142 -10.26 10.32 -12.81
N ILE A 143 -9.82 9.11 -12.42
CA ILE A 143 -10.67 7.93 -12.39
C ILE A 143 -11.66 8.00 -11.22
N PHE A 144 -11.19 8.23 -10.01
CA PHE A 144 -12.03 8.27 -8.82
C PHE A 144 -12.97 9.48 -8.82
N GLN A 145 -12.52 10.62 -9.36
CA GLN A 145 -13.41 11.76 -9.54
C GLN A 145 -14.52 11.46 -10.54
N TYR A 146 -14.20 10.77 -11.65
CA TYR A 146 -15.20 10.37 -12.62
C TYR A 146 -16.21 9.38 -12.04
N ILE A 147 -15.76 8.36 -11.33
CA ILE A 147 -16.63 7.39 -10.67
C ILE A 147 -17.55 8.06 -9.63
N ASN A 148 -17.04 9.02 -8.87
CA ASN A 148 -17.85 9.82 -7.95
C ASN A 148 -18.90 10.66 -8.69
N LYS A 149 -18.57 11.26 -9.84
CA LYS A 149 -19.57 11.97 -10.67
C LYS A 149 -20.68 11.03 -11.13
N LEU A 150 -20.36 9.81 -11.56
CA LEU A 150 -21.37 8.79 -11.90
C LEU A 150 -22.26 8.47 -10.70
N PHE A 151 -21.67 8.25 -9.52
CA PHE A 151 -22.41 7.94 -8.30
C PHE A 151 -23.40 9.06 -7.92
N TYR A 152 -22.96 10.32 -7.93
CA TYR A 152 -23.82 11.45 -7.58
C TYR A 152 -24.88 11.75 -8.64
N ALA A 153 -24.62 11.49 -9.92
CA ALA A 153 -25.60 11.66 -10.98
C ALA A 153 -26.75 10.63 -10.88
N ASP A 154 -26.47 9.41 -10.46
CA ASP A 154 -27.50 8.38 -10.20
C ASP A 154 -28.44 8.76 -9.04
N HIS A 155 -27.94 9.55 -8.07
CA HIS A 155 -28.72 9.98 -6.91
C HIS A 155 -29.38 11.36 -7.09
N ASN A 156 -28.86 12.18 -8.01
CA ASN A 156 -29.34 13.55 -8.28
C ASN A 156 -29.22 13.88 -9.76
N SER A 157 -30.35 13.93 -10.47
CA SER A 157 -30.42 14.17 -11.92
C SER A 157 -29.94 15.55 -12.39
N GLN A 158 -29.50 16.44 -11.51
CA GLN A 158 -29.21 17.85 -11.83
C GLN A 158 -27.93 18.11 -12.66
N ASN A 159 -27.03 17.12 -12.81
CA ASN A 159 -25.73 17.32 -13.49
C ASN A 159 -25.49 16.41 -14.70
N LEU A 160 -26.54 15.86 -15.29
CA LEU A 160 -26.44 14.88 -16.39
C LEU A 160 -25.72 15.41 -17.63
N SER A 161 -25.88 16.70 -17.96
CA SER A 161 -25.23 17.30 -19.13
C SER A 161 -23.72 17.43 -19.01
N LEU A 162 -23.21 17.80 -17.83
CA LEU A 162 -21.76 17.85 -17.56
C LEU A 162 -21.15 16.45 -17.56
N LEU A 163 -21.88 15.48 -17.02
CA LEU A 163 -21.45 14.08 -17.01
C LEU A 163 -21.33 13.51 -18.43
N PHE A 164 -22.25 13.90 -19.34
CA PHE A 164 -22.22 13.44 -20.74
C PHE A 164 -20.91 13.79 -21.46
N PHE A 165 -20.37 15.00 -21.22
CA PHE A 165 -19.05 15.36 -21.75
C PHE A 165 -17.94 14.52 -21.15
N SER A 166 -17.92 14.34 -19.83
CA SER A 166 -16.92 13.48 -19.16
C SER A 166 -16.98 12.03 -19.65
N MET A 167 -18.17 11.50 -19.95
CA MET A 167 -18.36 10.15 -20.50
C MET A 167 -17.82 9.99 -21.92
N LYS A 168 -17.66 11.06 -22.69
CA LYS A 168 -17.04 11.04 -24.03
C LYS A 168 -15.52 11.10 -23.97
N GLU A 169 -14.99 11.76 -22.96
CA GLU A 169 -13.55 11.97 -22.80
C GLU A 169 -12.88 10.79 -22.08
N ILE A 170 -13.57 10.18 -21.11
CA ILE A 170 -13.03 9.11 -20.27
C ILE A 170 -13.62 7.77 -20.68
N SER A 171 -12.80 6.90 -21.24
CA SER A 171 -13.18 5.51 -21.54
C SER A 171 -12.88 4.62 -20.33
N LEU A 172 -13.82 4.56 -19.38
CA LEU A 172 -13.66 3.72 -18.18
C LEU A 172 -13.44 2.23 -18.54
N LYS A 173 -13.97 1.79 -19.68
CA LYS A 173 -13.77 0.42 -20.16
C LYS A 173 -12.30 0.17 -20.54
N ASN A 174 -11.68 1.10 -21.28
CA ASN A 174 -10.26 0.96 -21.66
C ASN A 174 -9.37 1.02 -20.43
N ILE A 175 -9.64 1.95 -19.51
CA ILE A 175 -8.90 2.05 -18.25
C ILE A 175 -8.98 0.74 -17.46
N ALA A 176 -10.17 0.16 -17.31
CA ALA A 176 -10.35 -1.10 -16.61
C ALA A 176 -9.65 -2.29 -17.32
N GLU A 177 -9.61 -2.30 -18.66
CA GLU A 177 -8.90 -3.31 -19.45
C GLU A 177 -7.39 -3.15 -19.35
N GLU A 178 -6.87 -1.92 -19.37
CA GLU A 178 -5.46 -1.58 -19.17
C GLU A 178 -5.02 -2.03 -17.77
N HIS A 179 -5.75 -1.65 -16.75
CA HIS A 179 -5.48 -2.01 -15.35
C HIS A 179 -5.48 -3.53 -15.09
N LEU A 180 -6.30 -4.29 -15.84
CA LEU A 180 -6.30 -5.76 -15.77
C LEU A 180 -5.08 -6.39 -16.45
N ASN A 181 -4.53 -5.74 -17.49
CA ASN A 181 -3.45 -6.26 -18.32
C ASN A 181 -2.08 -5.75 -17.92
N GLU A 182 -2.00 -4.75 -17.05
CA GLU A 182 -0.73 -4.26 -16.55
C GLU A 182 -0.04 -5.35 -15.71
N ASP A 183 1.25 -5.54 -15.99
CA ASP A 183 2.12 -6.32 -15.12
C ASP A 183 2.11 -5.65 -13.74
N SER A 184 2.03 -6.46 -12.68
CA SER A 184 2.11 -5.93 -11.33
C SER A 184 3.28 -4.96 -11.18
N GLU A 185 3.01 -3.75 -10.69
CA GLU A 185 3.97 -2.67 -10.43
C GLU A 185 5.23 -3.16 -9.71
N MET A 186 5.09 -4.18 -8.87
CA MET A 186 6.20 -4.81 -8.16
C MET A 186 6.96 -5.88 -8.96
N SER A 187 6.62 -6.14 -10.22
CA SER A 187 7.20 -7.24 -11.02
C SER A 187 8.72 -7.15 -11.14
N GLY A 188 9.25 -5.96 -11.41
CA GLY A 188 10.70 -5.69 -11.49
C GLY A 188 11.42 -5.93 -10.16
N ILE A 189 10.86 -5.42 -9.05
CA ILE A 189 11.39 -5.61 -7.70
C ILE A 189 11.31 -7.09 -7.28
N ARG A 190 10.22 -7.77 -7.63
CA ARG A 190 10.01 -9.19 -7.39
C ARG A 190 11.05 -10.04 -8.13
N GLY A 191 11.32 -9.72 -9.39
CA GLY A 191 12.36 -10.37 -10.20
C GLY A 191 13.76 -10.17 -9.61
N LEU A 192 14.11 -8.93 -9.28
CA LEU A 192 15.39 -8.56 -8.68
C LEU A 192 15.65 -9.28 -7.35
N THR A 193 14.64 -9.38 -6.50
CA THR A 193 14.71 -9.99 -5.16
C THR A 193 14.47 -11.51 -5.17
N LYS A 194 14.26 -12.12 -6.33
CA LYS A 194 13.89 -13.54 -6.49
C LYS A 194 12.69 -13.91 -5.60
N ASN A 195 11.60 -13.16 -5.75
CA ASN A 195 10.39 -13.26 -4.93
C ASN A 195 10.67 -13.10 -3.43
N TYR A 196 11.46 -12.08 -3.08
CA TYR A 196 11.81 -11.77 -1.68
C TYR A 196 12.46 -12.93 -0.94
N SER A 197 13.24 -13.74 -1.65
CA SER A 197 13.86 -14.94 -1.09
C SER A 197 14.91 -14.59 -0.04
N LEU A 198 14.75 -15.12 1.17
CA LEU A 198 15.70 -14.94 2.27
C LEU A 198 16.87 -15.92 2.23
N ASN A 199 16.93 -16.80 1.22
CA ASN A 199 17.98 -17.79 1.07
C ASN A 199 19.36 -17.13 0.96
N ASN A 200 20.30 -17.57 1.80
CA ASN A 200 21.67 -17.04 1.88
C ASN A 200 21.80 -15.58 2.34
N ILE A 201 20.72 -14.90 2.75
CA ILE A 201 20.78 -13.55 3.29
C ILE A 201 21.13 -13.60 4.76
N LYS A 202 22.31 -13.08 5.11
CA LYS A 202 22.80 -13.00 6.51
C LYS A 202 22.42 -11.66 7.15
N SER A 203 22.40 -10.57 6.39
CA SER A 203 22.06 -9.22 6.88
C SER A 203 20.63 -9.16 7.39
N LEU A 204 20.46 -8.83 8.67
CA LEU A 204 19.14 -8.60 9.27
C LEU A 204 18.44 -7.41 8.62
N HIS A 205 19.17 -6.34 8.31
CA HIS A 205 18.64 -5.15 7.64
C HIS A 205 18.00 -5.51 6.28
N LEU A 206 18.72 -6.31 5.48
CA LEU A 206 18.22 -6.76 4.18
C LEU A 206 17.01 -7.71 4.31
N LYS A 207 16.99 -8.57 5.33
CA LYS A 207 15.83 -9.41 5.62
C LYS A 207 14.59 -8.59 5.94
N VAL A 208 14.73 -7.52 6.71
CA VAL A 208 13.63 -6.59 7.02
C VAL A 208 13.15 -5.91 5.75
N ILE A 209 14.06 -5.39 4.89
CA ILE A 209 13.69 -4.80 3.60
C ILE A 209 12.86 -5.78 2.76
N PHE A 210 13.29 -7.04 2.64
CA PHE A 210 12.57 -8.03 1.84
C PHE A 210 11.20 -8.38 2.42
N GLN A 211 11.06 -8.42 3.74
CA GLN A 211 9.76 -8.63 4.37
C GLN A 211 8.81 -7.44 4.13
N GLU A 212 9.32 -6.21 4.26
CA GLU A 212 8.52 -5.00 4.01
C GLU A 212 8.08 -4.88 2.54
N LEU A 213 8.98 -5.18 1.60
CA LEU A 213 8.65 -5.23 0.17
C LEU A 213 7.60 -6.31 -0.14
N LYS A 214 7.74 -7.49 0.45
CA LYS A 214 6.79 -8.60 0.28
C LYS A 214 5.41 -8.27 0.84
N GLU A 215 5.35 -7.60 1.99
CA GLU A 215 4.08 -7.15 2.56
C GLU A 215 3.43 -6.07 1.70
N PHE A 216 4.22 -5.10 1.25
CA PHE A 216 3.73 -4.06 0.36
C PHE A 216 3.18 -4.64 -0.95
N ASP A 217 3.89 -5.59 -1.56
CA ASP A 217 3.44 -6.30 -2.77
C ASP A 217 2.09 -7.00 -2.55
N LYS A 218 1.91 -7.64 -1.39
CA LYS A 218 0.62 -8.26 -1.01
C LYS A 218 -0.47 -7.21 -0.77
N GLU A 219 -0.15 -6.09 -0.15
CA GLU A 219 -1.09 -4.99 0.08
C GLU A 219 -1.55 -4.39 -1.26
N LEU A 220 -0.66 -4.24 -2.25
CA LEU A 220 -0.98 -3.80 -3.60
C LEU A 220 -1.85 -4.81 -4.35
N GLU A 221 -1.56 -6.11 -4.24
CA GLU A 221 -2.40 -7.15 -4.84
C GLU A 221 -3.84 -7.09 -4.29
N ILE A 222 -4.00 -6.86 -2.99
CA ILE A 222 -5.31 -6.68 -2.35
C ILE A 222 -6.01 -5.44 -2.91
N HIS A 223 -5.30 -4.33 -2.98
CA HIS A 223 -5.79 -3.05 -3.50
C HIS A 223 -6.27 -3.18 -4.95
N SER A 224 -5.43 -3.66 -5.85
CA SER A 224 -5.76 -3.91 -7.25
C SER A 224 -6.93 -4.89 -7.43
N ASN A 225 -7.04 -5.92 -6.56
CA ASN A 225 -8.20 -6.81 -6.57
C ASN A 225 -9.51 -6.10 -6.22
N ILE A 226 -9.50 -5.10 -5.33
CA ILE A 226 -10.70 -4.30 -5.02
C ILE A 226 -11.11 -3.46 -6.23
N GLU A 227 -10.15 -2.84 -6.91
CA GLU A 227 -10.41 -2.07 -8.13
C GLU A 227 -10.96 -2.94 -9.25
N ASN A 228 -10.26 -3.99 -9.57
CA ASN A 228 -10.59 -4.87 -10.69
C ASN A 228 -11.88 -5.69 -10.48
N LYS A 229 -12.15 -6.13 -9.25
CA LYS A 229 -13.29 -7.04 -8.96
C LYS A 229 -14.50 -6.33 -8.36
N ILE A 230 -14.34 -5.12 -7.80
CA ILE A 230 -15.43 -4.40 -7.13
C ILE A 230 -15.68 -3.04 -7.77
N LEU A 231 -14.65 -2.16 -7.82
CA LEU A 231 -14.83 -0.77 -8.25
C LEU A 231 -15.21 -0.69 -9.73
N PHE A 232 -14.33 -1.13 -10.62
CA PHE A 232 -14.53 -0.99 -12.08
C PHE A 232 -15.79 -1.71 -12.58
N PRO A 233 -16.09 -2.97 -12.22
CA PRO A 233 -17.31 -3.63 -12.69
C PRO A 233 -18.59 -2.93 -12.26
N ARG A 234 -18.61 -2.34 -11.06
CA ARG A 234 -19.77 -1.61 -10.56
C ARG A 234 -19.89 -0.23 -11.20
N ALA A 235 -18.77 0.45 -11.40
CA ALA A 235 -18.73 1.75 -12.06
C ALA A 235 -19.17 1.67 -13.53
N LEU A 236 -18.73 0.63 -14.25
CA LEU A 236 -19.17 0.34 -15.64
C LEU A 236 -20.69 0.10 -15.72
N LYS A 237 -21.25 -0.74 -14.83
CA LYS A 237 -22.70 -0.95 -14.77
C LYS A 237 -23.48 0.33 -14.52
N LEU A 238 -22.96 1.19 -13.63
CA LEU A 238 -23.55 2.47 -13.32
C LEU A 238 -23.49 3.43 -14.53
N GLN A 239 -22.35 3.47 -15.22
CA GLN A 239 -22.18 4.25 -16.44
C GLN A 239 -23.17 3.81 -17.53
N ASP A 240 -23.35 2.51 -17.75
CA ASP A 240 -24.30 1.99 -18.73
C ASP A 240 -25.74 2.34 -18.38
N LYS A 241 -26.13 2.27 -17.11
CA LYS A 241 -27.46 2.70 -16.63
C LYS A 241 -27.71 4.18 -16.98
N ILE A 242 -26.79 5.06 -16.60
CA ILE A 242 -26.89 6.51 -16.86
C ILE A 242 -26.90 6.80 -18.37
N SER A 243 -26.07 6.10 -19.16
CA SER A 243 -26.05 6.26 -20.63
C SER A 243 -27.40 5.96 -21.26
N ASN A 244 -28.08 4.89 -20.81
CA ASN A 244 -29.39 4.50 -21.30
C ASN A 244 -30.48 5.52 -20.90
N GLU A 245 -30.42 6.06 -19.68
CA GLU A 245 -31.32 7.12 -19.23
C GLU A 245 -31.17 8.38 -20.07
N LEU A 246 -29.93 8.82 -20.33
CA LEU A 246 -29.64 9.99 -21.19
C LEU A 246 -30.15 9.80 -22.63
N ARG A 247 -30.00 8.61 -23.22
CA ARG A 247 -30.54 8.30 -24.54
C ARG A 247 -32.07 8.42 -24.56
N ASN A 248 -32.74 7.84 -23.56
CA ASN A 248 -34.20 7.91 -23.46
C ASN A 248 -34.71 9.35 -23.36
N ILE A 249 -34.05 10.23 -22.62
CA ILE A 249 -34.38 11.65 -22.52
C ILE A 249 -34.18 12.35 -23.87
N SER A 250 -33.12 12.01 -24.61
CA SER A 250 -32.85 12.64 -25.93
C SER A 250 -33.83 12.21 -27.04
N PHE A 251 -34.51 11.06 -26.89
CA PHE A 251 -35.56 10.63 -27.82
C PHE A 251 -36.94 11.23 -27.51
N LEU A 252 -37.12 11.83 -26.34
CA LEU A 252 -38.39 12.45 -25.91
C LEU A 252 -38.48 13.98 -26.19
N ASN A 253 -37.39 14.57 -26.68
CA ASN A 253 -37.29 15.96 -27.11
C ASN A 253 -37.05 16.05 -28.62
#